data_019988b3239ec170cab5ac9b5a0c04cf
#
_entry.id   019988b3239ec170cab5ac9b5a0c04cf
#
_cell.length_a   1.000
_cell.length_b   1.000
_cell.length_c   1.000
_cell.angle_alpha   90.00
_cell.angle_beta   90.00
_cell.angle_gamma   90.00
#
_symmetry.space_group_name_H-M   'P 1'
#
loop_
_entity.id
_entity.type
_entity.pdbx_description
1 polymer ?
#
loop_
_entity_poly.entity_id
_entity_poly.type
_entity_poly.pdbx_seq_one_letter_code
_entity_poly.pdbx_strand_id
1 'polypeptide(L)'
;MLFVNYAVTDLERAKAFYTAVGFTINPLFTDHNAACVVVEEDHSYFMIQTREFFQSMTELPIGDPAVSPTSGVAIFVDSREAVDAAVAAGVAAGGAEVGEPQDFGFMYQRGLTDPDGNVVDFGWMDPVAAAQGPEAFMHQQQA
;
A
#
# COMPACT_ATOMS: atom_id res chain seq x y z
N MET A 1 -16.03 5.69 1.25
CA MET A 1 -14.91 6.03 0.34
C MET A 1 -13.76 6.54 1.18
N LEU A 2 -12.57 5.99 0.99
CA LEU A 2 -11.36 6.37 1.71
C LEU A 2 -10.31 6.91 0.73
N PHE A 3 -9.69 8.04 1.09
CA PHE A 3 -8.48 8.54 0.43
C PHE A 3 -7.32 8.58 1.42
N VAL A 4 -6.20 7.97 1.02
CA VAL A 4 -4.93 8.08 1.73
C VAL A 4 -4.02 9.00 0.93
N ASN A 5 -3.45 10.01 1.57
CA ASN A 5 -2.59 10.99 0.92
C ASN A 5 -1.13 10.73 1.28
N TYR A 6 -0.28 10.57 0.26
CA TYR A 6 1.17 10.43 0.41
C TYR A 6 1.91 11.52 -0.37
N ALA A 7 2.92 12.09 0.24
CA ALA A 7 3.84 13.00 -0.41
C ALA A 7 5.00 12.25 -1.05
N VAL A 8 5.36 12.61 -2.28
CA VAL A 8 6.44 11.99 -3.05
C VAL A 8 7.33 13.05 -3.69
N THR A 9 8.60 12.69 -3.93
CA THR A 9 9.58 13.59 -4.56
C THR A 9 9.46 13.61 -6.08
N ASP A 10 9.00 12.50 -6.68
CA ASP A 10 8.86 12.34 -8.14
C ASP A 10 7.53 11.66 -8.44
N LEU A 11 6.57 12.43 -8.95
CA LEU A 11 5.21 11.96 -9.20
C LEU A 11 5.16 10.89 -10.32
N GLU A 12 5.96 11.02 -11.38
CA GLU A 12 5.99 10.04 -12.47
C GLU A 12 6.57 8.71 -12.00
N ARG A 13 7.62 8.74 -11.18
CA ARG A 13 8.19 7.54 -10.55
C ARG A 13 7.18 6.87 -9.63
N ALA A 14 6.46 7.64 -8.83
CA ALA A 14 5.41 7.11 -7.95
C ALA A 14 4.27 6.48 -8.74
N LYS A 15 3.79 7.11 -9.82
CA LYS A 15 2.76 6.53 -10.70
C LYS A 15 3.21 5.19 -11.30
N ALA A 16 4.45 5.11 -11.75
CA ALA A 16 5.02 3.87 -12.27
C ALA A 16 5.06 2.77 -11.20
N PHE A 17 5.45 3.09 -9.97
CA PHE A 17 5.45 2.15 -8.86
C PHE A 17 4.04 1.61 -8.56
N TYR A 18 3.07 2.50 -8.31
CA TYR A 18 1.70 2.08 -7.97
C TYR A 18 1.02 1.31 -9.11
N THR A 19 1.33 1.62 -10.37
CA THR A 19 0.87 0.83 -11.51
C THR A 19 1.52 -0.56 -11.53
N ALA A 20 2.81 -0.66 -11.25
CA ALA A 20 3.54 -1.93 -11.24
C ALA A 20 3.00 -2.91 -10.16
N VAL A 21 2.60 -2.41 -9.00
CA VAL A 21 2.02 -3.25 -7.92
C VAL A 21 0.56 -3.64 -8.18
N GLY A 22 -0.05 -3.17 -9.27
CA GLY A 22 -1.34 -3.66 -9.74
C GLY A 22 -2.48 -2.65 -9.71
N PHE A 23 -2.23 -1.39 -9.34
CA PHE A 23 -3.27 -0.36 -9.30
C PHE A 23 -3.38 0.40 -10.62
N THR A 24 -4.48 1.12 -10.81
CA THR A 24 -4.72 1.97 -11.96
C THR A 24 -4.70 3.44 -11.56
N ILE A 25 -4.40 4.30 -12.52
CA ILE A 25 -4.44 5.76 -12.33
C ILE A 25 -5.73 6.30 -12.92
N ASN A 26 -6.49 7.07 -12.11
CA ASN A 26 -7.67 7.77 -12.61
C ASN A 26 -7.24 9.12 -13.23
N PRO A 27 -7.28 9.26 -14.57
CA PRO A 27 -6.79 10.48 -15.24
C PRO A 27 -7.65 11.72 -14.97
N LEU A 28 -8.91 11.53 -14.56
CA LEU A 28 -9.82 12.65 -14.29
C LEU A 28 -9.42 13.44 -13.03
N PHE A 29 -8.70 12.79 -12.11
CA PHE A 29 -8.23 13.37 -10.85
C PHE A 29 -6.71 13.33 -10.73
N THR A 30 -6.03 13.38 -11.87
CA THR A 30 -4.57 13.37 -11.95
C THR A 30 -4.07 14.55 -12.77
N ASP A 31 -3.12 15.30 -12.21
CA ASP A 31 -2.47 16.43 -12.85
C ASP A 31 -0.97 16.47 -12.52
N HIS A 32 -0.33 17.64 -12.67
CA HIS A 32 1.10 17.83 -12.38
C HIS A 32 1.42 17.85 -10.87
N ASN A 33 0.43 18.03 -10.00
CA ASN A 33 0.59 18.07 -8.55
C ASN A 33 0.25 16.77 -7.85
N ALA A 34 -0.69 15.98 -8.41
CA ALA A 34 -1.22 14.81 -7.75
C ALA A 34 -1.68 13.75 -8.75
N ALA A 35 -1.58 12.49 -8.34
CA ALA A 35 -2.14 11.34 -9.06
C ALA A 35 -3.15 10.60 -8.18
N CYS A 36 -4.33 10.33 -8.73
CA CYS A 36 -5.33 9.49 -8.10
C CYS A 36 -5.09 8.04 -8.47
N VAL A 37 -4.64 7.25 -7.51
CA VAL A 37 -4.41 5.81 -7.64
C VAL A 37 -5.63 5.08 -7.12
N VAL A 38 -6.24 4.25 -7.96
CA VAL A 38 -7.40 3.44 -7.61
C VAL A 38 -6.92 2.13 -6.99
N VAL A 39 -7.21 1.93 -5.71
CA VAL A 39 -6.95 0.66 -4.99
C VAL A 39 -8.14 -0.27 -5.16
N GLU A 40 -9.33 0.24 -4.85
CA GLU A 40 -10.60 -0.44 -5.05
C GLU A 40 -11.63 0.58 -5.52
N GLU A 41 -12.22 0.33 -6.69
CA GLU A 41 -13.18 1.24 -7.30
C GLU A 41 -14.35 1.52 -6.35
N ASP A 42 -14.77 2.76 -6.26
CA ASP A 42 -15.81 3.29 -5.38
C ASP A 42 -15.52 3.18 -3.86
N HIS A 43 -14.38 2.62 -3.44
CA HIS A 43 -14.08 2.36 -2.03
C HIS A 43 -12.80 3.02 -1.53
N SER A 44 -11.64 2.77 -2.16
CA SER A 44 -10.36 3.22 -1.62
C SER A 44 -9.37 3.66 -2.70
N TYR A 45 -8.68 4.76 -2.36
CA TYR A 45 -7.78 5.46 -3.26
C TYR A 45 -6.55 5.98 -2.52
N PHE A 46 -5.43 6.09 -3.24
CA PHE A 46 -4.36 6.99 -2.83
C PHE A 46 -4.42 8.28 -3.64
N MET A 47 -4.19 9.41 -2.97
CA MET A 47 -3.77 10.64 -3.62
C MET A 47 -2.27 10.79 -3.40
N ILE A 48 -1.49 10.46 -4.43
CA ILE A 48 -0.06 10.63 -4.42
C ILE A 48 0.25 12.06 -4.89
N GLN A 49 0.88 12.83 -4.03
CA GLN A 49 1.04 14.27 -4.23
C GLN A 49 2.51 14.64 -4.25
N THR A 50 2.89 15.64 -5.05
CA THR A 50 4.22 16.22 -4.93
C THR A 50 4.42 16.78 -3.52
N ARG A 51 5.64 16.72 -2.99
CA ARG A 51 5.95 17.27 -1.65
C ARG A 51 5.59 18.75 -1.55
N GLU A 52 5.81 19.50 -2.61
CA GLU A 52 5.46 20.91 -2.67
C GLU A 52 3.95 21.14 -2.55
N PHE A 53 3.15 20.38 -3.27
CA PHE A 53 1.70 20.49 -3.20
C PHE A 53 1.18 20.03 -1.83
N PHE A 54 1.68 18.93 -1.29
CA PHE A 54 1.32 18.45 0.06
C PHE A 54 1.67 19.49 1.13
N GLN A 55 2.87 20.12 1.05
CA GLN A 55 3.29 21.16 1.98
C GLN A 55 2.39 22.39 1.92
N SER A 56 1.79 22.69 0.76
CA SER A 56 0.88 23.85 0.63
C SER A 56 -0.43 23.72 1.42
N MET A 57 -0.78 22.51 1.84
CA MET A 57 -2.01 22.23 2.59
C MET A 57 -1.84 22.28 4.11
N THR A 58 -0.62 22.49 4.60
CA THR A 58 -0.33 22.58 6.03
C THR A 58 0.78 23.59 6.32
N GLU A 59 0.69 24.26 7.46
CA GLU A 59 1.75 25.15 7.96
C GLU A 59 2.87 24.39 8.69
N LEU A 60 2.62 23.12 9.06
CA LEU A 60 3.62 22.28 9.70
C LEU A 60 4.60 21.71 8.68
N PRO A 61 5.89 21.59 9.02
CA PRO A 61 6.83 20.93 8.13
C PRO A 61 6.45 19.47 7.93
N ILE A 62 6.40 19.01 6.67
CA ILE A 62 6.13 17.62 6.36
C ILE A 62 7.37 16.75 6.58
N GLY A 63 7.16 15.55 7.13
CA GLY A 63 8.23 14.59 7.41
C GLY A 63 8.80 13.90 6.17
N ASP A 64 9.87 13.16 6.40
CA ASP A 64 10.44 12.25 5.41
C ASP A 64 10.14 10.81 5.85
N PRO A 65 9.28 10.07 5.13
CA PRO A 65 8.89 8.71 5.52
C PRO A 65 10.06 7.71 5.45
N ALA A 66 11.09 7.98 4.67
CA ALA A 66 12.30 7.15 4.63
C ALA A 66 13.10 7.21 5.93
N VAL A 67 12.97 8.30 6.69
CA VAL A 67 13.69 8.53 7.96
C VAL A 67 12.80 8.27 9.16
N SER A 68 11.55 8.70 9.08
CA SER A 68 10.59 8.64 10.19
C SER A 68 9.18 8.36 9.69
N PRO A 69 8.85 7.11 9.42
CA PRO A 69 7.49 6.74 8.99
C PRO A 69 6.51 6.98 10.15
N THR A 70 5.40 7.66 9.85
CA THR A 70 4.34 7.97 10.82
C THR A 70 3.03 7.27 10.53
N SER A 71 2.92 6.66 9.35
CA SER A 71 1.72 5.92 8.94
C SER A 71 2.12 4.77 8.02
N GLY A 72 1.24 3.79 7.90
CA GLY A 72 1.36 2.69 6.97
C GLY A 72 -0.03 2.25 6.51
N VAL A 73 -0.10 1.76 5.29
CA VAL A 73 -1.30 1.16 4.72
C VAL A 73 -1.02 -0.30 4.43
N ALA A 74 -1.90 -1.19 4.86
CA ALA A 74 -1.87 -2.60 4.50
C ALA A 74 -3.03 -2.90 3.55
N ILE A 75 -2.72 -3.46 2.39
CA ILE A 75 -3.68 -3.81 1.35
C ILE A 75 -3.78 -5.32 1.30
N PHE A 76 -4.99 -5.84 1.51
CA PHE A 76 -5.24 -7.28 1.48
C PHE A 76 -5.72 -7.70 0.08
N VAL A 77 -5.07 -8.73 -0.44
CA VAL A 77 -5.31 -9.30 -1.77
C VAL A 77 -5.78 -10.75 -1.66
N ASP A 78 -6.17 -11.37 -2.78
CA ASP A 78 -6.94 -12.60 -2.81
C ASP A 78 -6.13 -13.87 -2.50
N SER A 79 -4.80 -13.81 -2.54
CA SER A 79 -3.94 -14.97 -2.29
C SER A 79 -2.55 -14.60 -1.80
N ARG A 80 -1.85 -15.58 -1.21
CA ARG A 80 -0.43 -15.45 -0.83
C ARG A 80 0.46 -15.16 -2.04
N GLU A 81 0.18 -15.84 -3.16
CA GLU A 81 0.89 -15.62 -4.42
C GLU A 81 0.71 -14.20 -4.95
N ALA A 82 -0.49 -13.61 -4.76
CA ALA A 82 -0.75 -12.21 -5.12
C ALA A 82 0.03 -11.24 -4.22
N VAL A 83 0.19 -11.54 -2.93
CA VAL A 83 1.08 -10.78 -2.02
C VAL A 83 2.52 -10.81 -2.55
N ASP A 84 3.04 -12.00 -2.85
CA ASP A 84 4.42 -12.17 -3.34
C ASP A 84 4.64 -11.45 -4.67
N ALA A 85 3.67 -11.54 -5.59
CA ALA A 85 3.74 -10.88 -6.88
C ALA A 85 3.74 -9.34 -6.74
N ALA A 86 2.88 -8.79 -5.88
CA ALA A 86 2.81 -7.35 -5.63
C ALA A 86 4.13 -6.81 -5.04
N VAL A 87 4.68 -7.49 -4.04
CA VAL A 87 5.94 -7.08 -3.41
C VAL A 87 7.11 -7.18 -4.40
N ALA A 88 7.20 -8.28 -5.17
CA ALA A 88 8.24 -8.42 -6.19
C ALA A 88 8.17 -7.33 -7.26
N ALA A 89 6.98 -7.00 -7.73
CA ALA A 89 6.75 -5.93 -8.68
C ALA A 89 7.10 -4.55 -8.10
N GLY A 90 6.74 -4.30 -6.84
CA GLY A 90 7.07 -3.06 -6.14
C GLY A 90 8.58 -2.86 -5.97
N VAL A 91 9.31 -3.90 -5.59
CA VAL A 91 10.77 -3.86 -5.49
C VAL A 91 11.41 -3.60 -6.87
N ALA A 92 10.93 -4.28 -7.92
CA ALA A 92 11.39 -4.05 -9.29
C ALA A 92 11.12 -2.63 -9.79
N ALA A 93 10.08 -1.97 -9.27
CA ALA A 93 9.70 -0.60 -9.61
C ALA A 93 10.34 0.47 -8.70
N GLY A 94 11.34 0.11 -7.89
CA GLY A 94 12.11 1.03 -7.06
C GLY A 94 11.68 1.16 -5.60
N GLY A 95 10.71 0.38 -5.17
CA GLY A 95 10.36 0.23 -3.75
C GLY A 95 11.35 -0.67 -3.00
N ALA A 96 11.12 -0.85 -1.72
CA ALA A 96 11.95 -1.71 -0.88
C ALA A 96 11.08 -2.63 -0.02
N GLU A 97 11.46 -3.91 0.06
CA GLU A 97 10.87 -4.83 1.02
C GLU A 97 11.37 -4.49 2.43
N VAL A 98 10.49 -4.55 3.43
CA VAL A 98 10.77 -4.21 4.83
C VAL A 98 10.51 -5.41 5.72
N GLY A 99 11.57 -5.87 6.38
CA GLY A 99 11.50 -7.02 7.27
C GLY A 99 11.33 -8.35 6.55
N GLU A 100 11.10 -9.40 7.34
CA GLU A 100 10.83 -10.73 6.83
C GLU A 100 9.32 -10.95 6.62
N PRO A 101 8.90 -11.81 5.68
CA PRO A 101 7.52 -12.22 5.56
C PRO A 101 6.94 -12.73 6.88
N GLN A 102 5.74 -12.32 7.21
CA GLN A 102 5.03 -12.77 8.41
C GLN A 102 3.94 -13.76 8.04
N ASP A 103 4.05 -14.99 8.50
CA ASP A 103 3.08 -16.06 8.26
C ASP A 103 2.50 -16.58 9.56
N PHE A 104 1.22 -16.27 9.79
CA PHE A 104 0.45 -16.69 10.96
C PHE A 104 -0.47 -17.90 10.64
N GLY A 105 -0.33 -18.51 9.47
CA GLY A 105 -1.24 -19.53 8.97
C GLY A 105 -2.54 -18.94 8.41
N PHE A 106 -3.30 -18.24 9.22
CA PHE A 106 -4.54 -17.57 8.82
C PHE A 106 -4.31 -16.23 8.10
N MET A 107 -3.13 -15.63 8.25
CA MET A 107 -2.75 -14.37 7.64
C MET A 107 -1.30 -14.46 7.17
N TYR A 108 -1.04 -13.92 5.99
CA TYR A 108 0.29 -13.77 5.41
C TYR A 108 0.49 -12.32 5.00
N GLN A 109 1.60 -11.72 5.40
CA GLN A 109 1.88 -10.32 5.14
C GLN A 109 3.35 -10.09 4.81
N ARG A 110 3.60 -9.17 3.88
CA ARG A 110 4.94 -8.69 3.54
C ARG A 110 4.97 -7.16 3.56
N GLY A 111 6.03 -6.61 4.14
CA GLY A 111 6.25 -5.17 4.20
C GLY A 111 6.85 -4.64 2.90
N LEU A 112 6.32 -3.54 2.40
CA LEU A 112 6.82 -2.84 1.22
C LEU A 112 6.77 -1.34 1.45
N THR A 113 7.78 -0.62 0.97
CA THR A 113 7.71 0.84 0.83
C THR A 113 7.72 1.25 -0.63
N ASP A 114 7.08 2.37 -0.94
CA ASP A 114 7.24 3.04 -2.22
C ASP A 114 8.66 3.64 -2.36
N PRO A 115 9.06 4.19 -3.51
CA PRO A 115 10.40 4.75 -3.71
C PRO A 115 10.76 5.92 -2.77
N ASP A 116 9.79 6.55 -2.13
CA ASP A 116 9.99 7.62 -1.15
C ASP A 116 10.02 7.12 0.31
N GLY A 117 9.70 5.85 0.55
CA GLY A 117 9.65 5.25 1.88
C GLY A 117 8.26 5.24 2.52
N ASN A 118 7.21 5.64 1.79
CA ASN A 118 5.83 5.48 2.28
C ASN A 118 5.49 4.00 2.39
N VAL A 119 4.93 3.59 3.52
CA VAL A 119 4.62 2.18 3.81
C VAL A 119 3.35 1.75 3.08
N VAL A 120 3.47 0.73 2.25
CA VAL A 120 2.38 0.12 1.48
C VAL A 120 2.54 -1.40 1.57
N ASP A 121 2.11 -1.99 2.67
CA ASP A 121 2.22 -3.42 2.90
C ASP A 121 1.15 -4.19 2.13
N PHE A 122 1.47 -5.44 1.79
CA PHE A 122 0.52 -6.37 1.18
C PHE A 122 0.27 -7.56 2.10
N GLY A 123 -0.99 -7.96 2.20
CA GLY A 123 -1.41 -9.09 3.00
C GLY A 123 -2.48 -9.94 2.34
N TRP A 124 -2.59 -11.16 2.82
CA TRP A 124 -3.70 -12.07 2.56
C TRP A 124 -4.21 -12.60 3.89
N MET A 125 -5.51 -12.83 3.97
CA MET A 125 -6.13 -13.44 5.13
C MET A 125 -7.08 -14.56 4.70
N ASP A 126 -7.03 -15.67 5.43
CA ASP A 126 -7.98 -16.76 5.23
C ASP A 126 -9.42 -16.26 5.37
N PRO A 127 -10.34 -16.62 4.45
CA PRO A 127 -11.72 -16.12 4.47
C PRO A 127 -12.48 -16.45 5.76
N VAL A 128 -12.19 -17.58 6.41
CA VAL A 128 -12.83 -17.94 7.67
C VAL A 128 -12.30 -17.04 8.79
N ALA A 129 -11.00 -16.82 8.83
CA ALA A 129 -10.40 -15.91 9.81
C ALA A 129 -10.89 -14.46 9.60
N ALA A 130 -11.03 -14.02 8.36
CA ALA A 130 -11.55 -12.69 8.03
C ALA A 130 -13.01 -12.49 8.48
N ALA A 131 -13.85 -13.54 8.34
CA ALA A 131 -15.27 -13.47 8.68
C ALA A 131 -15.56 -13.74 10.16
N GLN A 132 -14.79 -14.60 10.83
CA GLN A 132 -15.11 -15.16 12.14
C GLN A 132 -13.99 -15.00 13.18
N GLY A 133 -12.86 -14.40 12.79
CA GLY A 133 -11.69 -14.24 13.63
C GLY A 133 -10.71 -15.42 13.56
N PRO A 134 -9.46 -15.21 14.04
CA PRO A 134 -8.39 -16.21 13.94
C PRO A 134 -8.67 -17.49 14.74
N GLU A 135 -9.41 -17.41 15.84
CA GLU A 135 -9.77 -18.59 16.65
C GLU A 135 -10.62 -19.60 15.88
N ALA A 136 -11.56 -19.12 15.06
CA ALA A 136 -12.41 -19.98 14.24
C ALA A 136 -11.59 -20.78 13.22
N PHE A 137 -10.58 -20.14 12.61
CA PHE A 137 -9.62 -20.79 11.72
C PHE A 137 -8.84 -21.89 12.46
N MET A 138 -8.33 -21.59 13.66
CA MET A 138 -7.56 -22.54 14.48
C MET A 138 -8.39 -23.78 14.87
N HIS A 139 -9.67 -23.60 15.18
CA HIS A 139 -10.58 -24.71 15.50
C HIS A 139 -10.82 -25.62 14.28
N GLN A 140 -10.92 -25.08 13.07
CA GLN A 140 -11.08 -25.90 11.85
C GLN A 140 -9.85 -26.76 11.55
N GLN A 141 -8.65 -26.27 11.87
CA GLN A 141 -7.40 -27.01 11.65
C GLN A 141 -7.25 -28.21 12.62
N GLN A 142 -7.98 -28.23 13.73
CA GLN A 142 -7.93 -29.28 14.76
C GLN A 142 -9.05 -30.32 14.61
N ALA A 143 -9.98 -30.09 13.71
CA ALA A 143 -11.10 -31.01 13.42
C ALA A 143 -10.77 -31.96 12.28
#